data_9b6fc22c169e5d84a45d5e2235d795e6
#
_entry.id   9b6fc22c169e5d84a45d5e2235d795e6
#
_cell.length_a   1.000
_cell.length_b   1.000
_cell.length_c   1.000
_cell.angle_alpha   90.00
_cell.angle_beta   90.00
_cell.angle_gamma   90.00
#
_symmetry.space_group_name_H-M   'P 1'
#
loop_
_entity.id
_entity.type
_entity.pdbx_description
1 polymer ?
#
loop_
_entity_poly.entity_id
_entity_poly.type
_entity_poly.pdbx_seq_one_letter_code
_entity_poly.pdbx_strand_id
1 'polypeptide(L)'
;KLEPYVIRNGIYAYGSNPSHLRDRYYEAHDLILRAWKEKETFAFNGRYNQQRYVNIWPRPIQQPHPPIWIPGAGSVETWRWAAEMDYVFCYLSYYGYKMAQNVMQGFWEEMARLGKDRNPYRAGFAQVVGVAESRQQALDLYSGPAEYFYGRCLHVDPRFAGPPGYVTEATQRAGIESQVKLAAEGKGASGPATNAS
;
A
#
# COMPACT_ATOMS: atom_id res chain seq x y z
N LYS A 1 -3.89 -2.47 -9.94
CA LYS A 1 -4.04 -2.67 -8.52
C LYS A 1 -5.09 -1.72 -7.97
N LEU A 2 -6.07 -2.23 -7.26
CA LEU A 2 -7.13 -1.43 -6.68
C LEU A 2 -6.59 -0.64 -5.47
N GLU A 3 -7.00 0.60 -5.38
CA GLU A 3 -6.71 1.51 -4.28
C GLU A 3 -7.15 0.94 -2.93
N PRO A 4 -6.50 1.27 -1.81
CA PRO A 4 -6.91 0.80 -0.50
C PRO A 4 -8.39 1.06 -0.19
N TYR A 5 -8.92 2.17 -0.67
CA TYR A 5 -10.34 2.51 -0.49
C TYR A 5 -11.27 1.61 -1.30
N VAL A 6 -10.92 1.32 -2.55
CA VAL A 6 -11.68 0.40 -3.39
C VAL A 6 -11.60 -1.03 -2.84
N ILE A 7 -10.43 -1.43 -2.33
CA ILE A 7 -10.25 -2.74 -1.69
C ILE A 7 -11.15 -2.85 -0.46
N ARG A 8 -11.21 -1.84 0.41
CA ARG A 8 -12.06 -1.85 1.60
C ARG A 8 -13.53 -1.97 1.24
N ASN A 9 -14.02 -1.18 0.30
CA ASN A 9 -15.38 -1.31 -0.20
C ASN A 9 -15.61 -2.66 -0.89
N GLY A 10 -14.64 -3.15 -1.65
CA GLY A 10 -14.69 -4.45 -2.28
C GLY A 10 -14.79 -5.61 -1.29
N ILE A 11 -14.16 -5.50 -0.11
CA ILE A 11 -14.26 -6.51 0.95
C ILE A 11 -15.72 -6.73 1.33
N TYR A 12 -16.45 -5.66 1.61
CA TYR A 12 -17.88 -5.75 1.96
C TYR A 12 -18.73 -6.14 0.75
N ALA A 13 -18.46 -5.54 -0.42
CA ALA A 13 -19.24 -5.81 -1.62
C ALA A 13 -19.15 -7.27 -2.08
N TYR A 14 -17.99 -7.90 -1.89
CA TYR A 14 -17.75 -9.29 -2.30
C TYR A 14 -17.75 -10.29 -1.14
N GLY A 15 -18.17 -9.88 0.04
CA GLY A 15 -18.30 -10.78 1.20
C GLY A 15 -16.98 -11.38 1.69
N SER A 16 -15.85 -10.74 1.41
CA SER A 16 -14.53 -11.20 1.86
C SER A 16 -14.33 -10.90 3.34
N ASN A 17 -13.78 -11.85 4.08
CA ASN A 17 -13.43 -11.64 5.47
C ASN A 17 -12.12 -10.83 5.57
N PRO A 18 -12.12 -9.64 6.19
CA PRO A 18 -10.92 -8.81 6.32
C PRO A 18 -9.75 -9.50 7.01
N SER A 19 -10.02 -10.37 8.00
CA SER A 19 -8.97 -11.09 8.74
C SER A 19 -8.18 -12.09 7.91
N HIS A 20 -8.71 -12.52 6.76
CA HIS A 20 -8.04 -13.45 5.85
C HIS A 20 -7.37 -12.79 4.64
N LEU A 21 -7.40 -11.47 4.54
CA LEU A 21 -6.91 -10.79 3.34
C LEU A 21 -5.41 -10.99 3.12
N ARG A 22 -4.63 -11.01 4.19
CA ARG A 22 -3.18 -11.21 4.11
C ARG A 22 -2.84 -12.63 3.68
N ASP A 23 -3.47 -13.62 4.25
CA ASP A 23 -3.28 -15.02 3.87
C ASP A 23 -3.67 -15.25 2.40
N ARG A 24 -4.82 -14.70 2.00
CA ARG A 24 -5.27 -14.73 0.59
C ARG A 24 -4.27 -14.05 -0.35
N TYR A 25 -3.69 -12.95 0.09
CA TYR A 25 -2.70 -12.23 -0.70
C TYR A 25 -1.42 -13.04 -0.90
N TYR A 26 -0.89 -13.67 0.15
CA TYR A 26 0.28 -14.50 0.08
C TYR A 26 0.04 -15.75 -0.78
N GLU A 27 -1.09 -16.40 -0.61
CA GLU A 27 -1.45 -17.56 -1.45
C GLU A 27 -1.59 -17.18 -2.92
N ALA A 28 -2.20 -16.03 -3.22
CA ALA A 28 -2.30 -15.52 -4.59
C ALA A 28 -0.92 -15.18 -5.17
N HIS A 29 -0.02 -14.63 -4.36
CA HIS A 29 1.36 -14.38 -4.75
C HIS A 29 2.09 -15.68 -5.12
N ASP A 30 1.97 -16.72 -4.30
CA ASP A 30 2.58 -18.02 -4.57
C ASP A 30 2.04 -18.65 -5.87
N LEU A 31 0.74 -18.55 -6.10
CA LEU A 31 0.13 -18.97 -7.37
C LEU A 31 0.72 -18.20 -8.56
N ILE A 32 0.85 -16.88 -8.45
CA ILE A 32 1.40 -16.03 -9.52
C ILE A 32 2.86 -16.41 -9.81
N LEU A 33 3.69 -16.51 -8.78
CA LEU A 33 5.09 -16.89 -8.97
C LEU A 33 5.25 -18.27 -9.59
N ARG A 34 4.43 -19.22 -9.14
CA ARG A 34 4.43 -20.56 -9.73
C ARG A 34 3.99 -20.52 -11.20
N ALA A 35 2.93 -19.78 -11.50
CA ALA A 35 2.43 -19.63 -12.87
C ALA A 35 3.46 -19.01 -13.82
N TRP A 36 4.31 -18.11 -13.33
CA TRP A 36 5.40 -17.52 -14.13
C TRP A 36 6.56 -18.49 -14.39
N LYS A 37 6.84 -19.41 -13.46
CA LYS A 37 8.00 -20.31 -13.49
C LYS A 37 7.69 -21.67 -14.17
N GLU A 38 6.52 -22.22 -13.90
CA GLU A 38 6.16 -23.54 -14.41
C GLU A 38 5.95 -23.53 -15.93
N LYS A 39 6.60 -24.48 -16.61
CA LYS A 39 6.46 -24.64 -18.06
C LYS A 39 5.25 -25.50 -18.42
N GLU A 40 5.00 -26.50 -17.60
CA GLU A 40 3.88 -27.42 -17.79
C GLU A 40 2.62 -26.90 -17.10
N THR A 41 1.51 -27.41 -17.54
CA THR A 41 0.22 -27.19 -16.89
C THR A 41 0.20 -27.81 -15.51
N PHE A 42 -0.32 -27.08 -14.52
CA PHE A 42 -0.45 -27.60 -13.16
C PHE A 42 -1.81 -27.26 -12.55
N ALA A 43 -2.16 -27.98 -11.48
CA ALA A 43 -3.26 -27.61 -10.60
C ALA A 43 -2.73 -26.87 -9.38
N PHE A 44 -3.48 -25.87 -8.91
CA PHE A 44 -3.20 -25.17 -7.66
C PHE A 44 -4.35 -25.39 -6.69
N ASN A 45 -4.07 -26.06 -5.57
CA ASN A 45 -5.04 -26.44 -4.55
C ASN A 45 -4.77 -25.67 -3.26
N GLY A 46 -4.89 -24.33 -3.32
CA GLY A 46 -4.78 -23.48 -2.14
C GLY A 46 -6.05 -23.48 -1.29
N ARG A 47 -5.97 -22.86 -0.14
CA ARG A 47 -7.13 -22.68 0.74
C ARG A 47 -8.15 -21.70 0.16
N TYR A 48 -7.67 -20.65 -0.51
CA TYR A 48 -8.48 -19.57 -1.05
C TYR A 48 -8.57 -19.57 -2.57
N ASN A 49 -7.54 -20.11 -3.24
CA ASN A 49 -7.46 -20.20 -4.68
C ASN A 49 -7.38 -21.68 -5.08
N GLN A 50 -8.41 -22.15 -5.78
CA GLN A 50 -8.45 -23.52 -6.29
C GLN A 50 -8.59 -23.46 -7.80
N GLN A 51 -7.51 -23.83 -8.49
CA GLN A 51 -7.42 -23.81 -9.95
C GLN A 51 -7.09 -25.22 -10.45
N ARG A 52 -7.98 -25.81 -11.22
CA ARG A 52 -7.76 -27.14 -11.80
C ARG A 52 -6.72 -27.14 -12.92
N TYR A 53 -6.56 -25.99 -13.55
CA TYR A 53 -5.74 -25.85 -14.74
C TYR A 53 -5.10 -24.46 -14.75
N VAL A 54 -3.79 -24.38 -14.60
CA VAL A 54 -3.02 -23.14 -14.69
C VAL A 54 -1.97 -23.31 -15.80
N ASN A 55 -2.04 -22.44 -16.79
CA ASN A 55 -1.04 -22.29 -17.83
C ASN A 55 -1.17 -20.89 -18.42
N ILE A 56 -0.14 -20.06 -18.29
CA ILE A 56 -0.19 -18.65 -18.71
C ILE A 56 0.70 -18.41 -19.93
N TRP A 57 0.23 -17.56 -20.83
CA TRP A 57 0.94 -17.09 -22.01
C TRP A 57 0.61 -15.61 -22.30
N PRO A 58 1.61 -14.78 -22.74
CA PRO A 58 3.04 -15.10 -22.79
C PRO A 58 3.66 -15.21 -21.40
N ARG A 59 4.78 -15.92 -21.31
CA ARG A 59 5.57 -16.01 -20.07
C ARG A 59 6.50 -14.82 -19.93
N PRO A 60 6.90 -14.44 -18.69
CA PRO A 60 7.90 -13.42 -18.47
C PRO A 60 9.25 -13.79 -19.12
N ILE A 61 9.87 -12.82 -19.76
CA ILE A 61 11.23 -12.96 -20.30
C ILE A 61 12.27 -12.81 -19.20
N GLN A 62 11.99 -11.95 -18.22
CA GLN A 62 12.89 -11.69 -17.08
C GLN A 62 13.00 -12.93 -16.19
N GLN A 63 14.22 -13.19 -15.71
CA GLN A 63 14.51 -14.31 -14.81
C GLN A 63 15.00 -13.81 -13.46
N PRO A 64 14.55 -14.39 -12.35
CA PRO A 64 13.58 -15.53 -12.21
C PRO A 64 12.13 -15.10 -12.47
N HIS A 65 11.82 -13.81 -12.50
CA HIS A 65 10.53 -13.17 -12.80
C HIS A 65 10.74 -11.66 -12.98
N PRO A 66 9.76 -10.91 -13.49
CA PRO A 66 9.81 -9.45 -13.52
C PRO A 66 9.99 -8.86 -12.11
N PRO A 67 10.59 -7.66 -11.97
CA PRO A 67 10.64 -6.96 -10.70
C PRO A 67 9.24 -6.79 -10.10
N ILE A 68 9.11 -7.13 -8.82
CA ILE A 68 7.82 -7.07 -8.12
C ILE A 68 7.77 -5.82 -7.25
N TRP A 69 6.73 -5.04 -7.45
CA TRP A 69 6.46 -3.82 -6.70
C TRP A 69 5.26 -4.04 -5.80
N ILE A 70 5.44 -3.82 -4.51
CA ILE A 70 4.43 -4.00 -3.48
C ILE A 70 3.92 -2.64 -3.03
N PRO A 71 2.80 -2.17 -3.56
CA PRO A 71 2.21 -0.93 -3.07
C PRO A 71 1.56 -1.17 -1.71
N GLY A 72 1.75 -0.21 -0.82
CA GLY A 72 1.20 -0.25 0.53
C GLY A 72 1.21 1.12 1.19
N ALA A 73 0.73 1.15 2.42
CA ALA A 73 0.76 2.30 3.31
C ALA A 73 1.77 2.06 4.45
N GLY A 74 1.43 2.35 5.69
CA GLY A 74 2.30 2.22 6.85
C GLY A 74 2.31 0.84 7.53
N SER A 75 1.96 -0.24 6.84
CA SER A 75 1.96 -1.59 7.42
C SER A 75 3.38 -2.14 7.53
N VAL A 76 3.85 -2.30 8.76
CA VAL A 76 5.20 -2.84 9.07
C VAL A 76 5.37 -4.26 8.53
N GLU A 77 4.33 -5.07 8.58
CA GLU A 77 4.37 -6.44 8.04
C GLU A 77 4.56 -6.44 6.52
N THR A 78 3.97 -5.48 5.83
CA THR A 78 4.17 -5.34 4.37
C THR A 78 5.61 -4.95 4.06
N TRP A 79 6.20 -4.06 4.87
CA TRP A 79 7.61 -3.66 4.71
C TRP A 79 8.56 -4.83 4.95
N ARG A 80 8.33 -5.62 6.02
CA ARG A 80 9.12 -6.82 6.34
C ARG A 80 9.05 -7.83 5.21
N TRP A 81 7.85 -8.15 4.79
CA TRP A 81 7.65 -9.13 3.71
C TRP A 81 8.28 -8.65 2.40
N ALA A 82 8.13 -7.40 2.02
CA ALA A 82 8.80 -6.85 0.84
C ALA A 82 10.32 -6.94 0.96
N ALA A 83 10.87 -6.69 2.16
CA ALA A 83 12.30 -6.81 2.44
C ALA A 83 12.82 -8.25 2.40
N GLU A 84 12.07 -9.21 2.96
CA GLU A 84 12.38 -10.64 2.93
C GLU A 84 12.42 -11.19 1.51
N MET A 85 11.46 -10.76 0.68
CA MET A 85 11.34 -11.17 -0.72
C MET A 85 12.22 -10.39 -1.69
N ASP A 86 12.95 -9.38 -1.20
CA ASP A 86 13.74 -8.44 -2.00
C ASP A 86 12.91 -7.69 -3.06
N TYR A 87 11.68 -7.34 -2.71
CA TYR A 87 10.74 -6.59 -3.54
C TYR A 87 10.83 -5.09 -3.30
N VAL A 88 10.36 -4.31 -4.27
CA VAL A 88 10.30 -2.86 -4.16
C VAL A 88 9.01 -2.47 -3.42
N PHE A 89 9.14 -1.77 -2.29
CA PHE A 89 8.00 -1.15 -1.62
C PHE A 89 7.60 0.14 -2.35
N CYS A 90 6.32 0.36 -2.59
CA CYS A 90 5.81 1.56 -3.24
C CYS A 90 4.69 2.21 -2.42
N TYR A 91 4.95 3.40 -1.89
CA TYR A 91 3.98 4.17 -1.14
C TYR A 91 3.15 5.08 -2.04
N LEU A 92 1.83 5.06 -1.83
CA LEU A 92 0.91 5.98 -2.49
C LEU A 92 0.57 7.13 -1.54
N SER A 93 1.06 8.33 -1.86
CA SER A 93 0.92 9.52 -1.03
C SER A 93 -0.38 10.25 -1.33
N TYR A 94 -1.48 9.80 -0.71
CA TYR A 94 -2.77 10.49 -0.81
C TYR A 94 -2.90 11.68 0.14
N TYR A 95 -2.17 11.66 1.24
CA TYR A 95 -2.30 12.66 2.32
C TYR A 95 -1.16 13.69 2.31
N GLY A 96 -0.53 13.87 1.15
CA GLY A 96 0.52 14.84 0.95
C GLY A 96 1.92 14.41 1.41
N TYR A 97 2.91 15.21 1.07
CA TYR A 97 4.32 14.85 1.22
C TYR A 97 4.78 14.69 2.67
N LYS A 98 4.20 15.42 3.63
CA LYS A 98 4.57 15.30 5.05
C LYS A 98 4.26 13.91 5.61
N MET A 99 3.09 13.37 5.26
CA MET A 99 2.74 12.00 5.61
C MET A 99 3.64 11.01 4.90
N ALA A 100 3.95 11.25 3.62
CA ALA A 100 4.89 10.44 2.85
C ALA A 100 6.27 10.39 3.51
N GLN A 101 6.79 11.52 3.97
CA GLN A 101 8.06 11.57 4.71
C GLN A 101 8.05 10.67 5.95
N ASN A 102 7.01 10.75 6.77
CA ASN A 102 6.87 9.94 7.97
C ASN A 102 6.82 8.43 7.66
N VAL A 103 6.03 8.05 6.65
CA VAL A 103 5.94 6.64 6.22
C VAL A 103 7.26 6.15 5.67
N MET A 104 7.93 6.93 4.84
CA MET A 104 9.23 6.55 4.27
C MET A 104 10.33 6.52 5.33
N GLN A 105 10.30 7.42 6.30
CA GLN A 105 11.21 7.34 7.44
C GLN A 105 11.03 6.04 8.21
N GLY A 106 9.79 5.69 8.60
CA GLY A 106 9.49 4.42 9.27
C GLY A 106 9.89 3.19 8.45
N PHE A 107 9.70 3.24 7.12
CA PHE A 107 10.19 2.18 6.23
C PHE A 107 11.71 2.02 6.32
N TRP A 108 12.48 3.11 6.24
CA TRP A 108 13.94 3.04 6.29
C TRP A 108 14.49 2.65 7.67
N GLU A 109 13.80 3.04 8.75
CA GLU A 109 14.12 2.58 10.10
C GLU A 109 13.92 1.06 10.24
N GLU A 110 12.83 0.53 9.67
CA GLU A 110 12.59 -0.91 9.65
C GLU A 110 13.60 -1.65 8.76
N MET A 111 13.98 -1.10 7.60
CA MET A 111 15.04 -1.67 6.76
C MET A 111 16.38 -1.74 7.52
N ALA A 112 16.75 -0.68 8.24
CA ALA A 112 17.94 -0.67 9.06
C ALA A 112 17.89 -1.73 10.18
N ARG A 113 16.72 -1.89 10.83
CA ARG A 113 16.50 -2.91 11.86
C ARG A 113 16.63 -4.34 11.30
N LEU A 114 16.27 -4.56 10.05
CA LEU A 114 16.40 -5.83 9.34
C LEU A 114 17.80 -6.05 8.72
N GLY A 115 18.72 -5.12 8.92
CA GLY A 115 20.06 -5.18 8.34
C GLY A 115 20.12 -5.00 6.82
N LYS A 116 19.08 -4.40 6.23
CA LYS A 116 19.04 -4.14 4.77
C LYS A 116 19.80 -2.85 4.45
N ASP A 117 20.43 -2.83 3.29
CA ASP A 117 21.11 -1.65 2.76
C ASP A 117 20.13 -0.49 2.45
N ARG A 118 20.64 0.74 2.44
CA ARG A 118 19.88 1.94 2.05
C ARG A 118 19.87 2.13 0.54
N ASN A 119 19.69 1.07 -0.22
CA ASN A 119 19.55 1.19 -1.66
C ASN A 119 18.24 1.95 -2.00
N PRO A 120 18.32 3.13 -2.65
CA PRO A 120 17.11 3.92 -2.95
C PRO A 120 16.12 3.20 -3.88
N TYR A 121 16.59 2.22 -4.64
CA TYR A 121 15.72 1.41 -5.52
C TYR A 121 14.87 0.37 -4.78
N ARG A 122 15.02 0.24 -3.44
CA ARG A 122 14.12 -0.61 -2.62
C ARG A 122 12.76 0.02 -2.38
N ALA A 123 12.63 1.32 -2.61
CA ALA A 123 11.39 2.02 -2.35
C ALA A 123 11.11 3.08 -3.40
N GLY A 124 9.84 3.30 -3.64
CA GLY A 124 9.33 4.39 -4.44
C GLY A 124 8.10 5.00 -3.78
N PHE A 125 7.72 6.17 -4.21
CA PHE A 125 6.42 6.72 -3.86
C PHE A 125 5.79 7.45 -5.05
N ALA A 126 4.47 7.42 -5.10
CA ALA A 126 3.70 8.19 -6.06
C ALA A 126 3.00 9.35 -5.34
N GLN A 127 3.15 10.54 -5.88
CA GLN A 127 2.59 11.78 -5.36
C GLN A 127 1.83 12.49 -6.46
N VAL A 128 0.64 13.01 -6.14
CA VAL A 128 -0.06 13.94 -7.03
C VAL A 128 0.64 15.29 -6.96
N VAL A 129 1.12 15.78 -8.10
CA VAL A 129 1.88 17.03 -8.18
C VAL A 129 1.24 17.93 -9.24
N GLY A 130 0.92 19.16 -8.88
CA GLY A 130 0.53 20.22 -9.81
C GLY A 130 1.75 21.08 -10.16
N VAL A 131 2.04 21.25 -11.45
CA VAL A 131 3.15 22.06 -11.93
C VAL A 131 2.59 23.25 -12.72
N ALA A 132 3.04 24.46 -12.39
CA ALA A 132 2.68 25.69 -13.06
C ALA A 132 3.80 26.73 -12.87
N GLU A 133 3.69 27.89 -13.55
CA GLU A 133 4.69 28.96 -13.47
C GLU A 133 4.70 29.66 -12.08
N SER A 134 3.57 29.63 -11.38
CA SER A 134 3.46 30.15 -10.02
C SER A 134 2.57 29.29 -9.14
N ARG A 135 2.71 29.46 -7.81
CA ARG A 135 1.83 28.77 -6.85
C ARG A 135 0.36 29.14 -7.07
N GLN A 136 0.06 30.41 -7.35
CA GLN A 136 -1.31 30.85 -7.58
C GLN A 136 -1.90 30.17 -8.81
N GLN A 137 -1.18 30.16 -9.91
CA GLN A 137 -1.60 29.47 -11.12
C GLN A 137 -1.80 27.96 -10.89
N ALA A 138 -0.93 27.30 -10.12
CA ALA A 138 -1.11 25.90 -9.75
C ALA A 138 -2.41 25.68 -8.97
N LEU A 139 -2.74 26.55 -8.00
CA LEU A 139 -3.98 26.48 -7.24
C LEU A 139 -5.19 26.69 -8.17
N ASP A 140 -5.15 27.68 -9.04
CA ASP A 140 -6.26 27.98 -9.95
C ASP A 140 -6.54 26.81 -10.91
N LEU A 141 -5.49 26.14 -11.39
CA LEU A 141 -5.61 25.02 -12.33
C LEU A 141 -6.03 23.70 -11.66
N TYR A 142 -5.50 23.42 -10.47
CA TYR A 142 -5.57 22.07 -9.91
C TYR A 142 -6.47 21.92 -8.67
N SER A 143 -6.91 23.01 -8.01
CA SER A 143 -7.77 22.91 -6.81
C SER A 143 -9.09 22.21 -7.13
N GLY A 144 -9.80 22.62 -8.18
CA GLY A 144 -11.07 22.02 -8.56
C GLY A 144 -10.95 20.52 -8.86
N PRO A 145 -10.05 20.10 -9.76
CA PRO A 145 -9.78 18.68 -10.00
C PRO A 145 -9.35 17.90 -8.74
N ALA A 146 -8.54 18.49 -7.87
CA ALA A 146 -8.13 17.86 -6.63
C ALA A 146 -9.31 17.68 -5.65
N GLU A 147 -10.14 18.70 -5.46
CA GLU A 147 -11.35 18.62 -4.65
C GLU A 147 -12.33 17.57 -5.17
N TYR A 148 -12.52 17.50 -6.48
CA TYR A 148 -13.33 16.45 -7.09
C TYR A 148 -12.76 15.07 -6.82
N PHE A 149 -11.45 14.87 -7.01
CA PHE A 149 -10.79 13.59 -6.81
C PHE A 149 -10.87 13.15 -5.34
N TYR A 150 -10.47 14.00 -4.39
CA TYR A 150 -10.48 13.66 -2.97
C TYR A 150 -11.90 13.60 -2.37
N GLY A 151 -12.79 14.50 -2.78
CA GLY A 151 -14.14 14.60 -2.23
C GLY A 151 -15.16 13.66 -2.88
N ARG A 152 -14.94 13.25 -4.13
CA ARG A 152 -15.90 12.43 -4.87
C ARG A 152 -15.36 11.05 -5.24
N CYS A 153 -14.12 10.98 -5.77
CA CYS A 153 -13.58 9.71 -6.25
C CYS A 153 -12.99 8.86 -5.11
N LEU A 154 -12.33 9.48 -4.13
CA LEU A 154 -11.74 8.79 -2.98
C LEU A 154 -12.63 8.78 -1.73
N HIS A 155 -13.85 9.30 -1.85
CA HIS A 155 -14.77 9.31 -0.72
C HIS A 155 -15.16 7.90 -0.29
N VAL A 156 -14.89 7.58 0.98
CA VAL A 156 -15.29 6.36 1.63
C VAL A 156 -16.00 6.71 2.92
N ASP A 157 -17.17 6.15 3.14
CA ASP A 157 -17.86 6.31 4.41
C ASP A 157 -16.93 5.83 5.54
N PRO A 158 -16.72 6.64 6.59
CA PRO A 158 -15.80 6.31 7.70
C PRO A 158 -16.05 4.93 8.32
N ARG A 159 -17.30 4.45 8.32
CA ARG A 159 -17.67 3.13 8.82
C ARG A 159 -17.00 1.99 8.06
N PHE A 160 -16.64 2.20 6.80
CA PHE A 160 -15.97 1.21 5.95
C PHE A 160 -14.48 1.48 5.77
N ALA A 161 -13.95 2.56 6.35
CA ALA A 161 -12.55 2.94 6.18
C ALA A 161 -11.57 1.99 6.89
N GLY A 162 -11.99 1.30 7.94
CA GLY A 162 -11.16 0.38 8.70
C GLY A 162 -11.96 -0.80 9.25
N PRO A 163 -12.34 -1.79 8.42
CA PRO A 163 -13.10 -2.93 8.90
C PRO A 163 -12.30 -3.72 9.94
N PRO A 164 -12.95 -4.32 10.95
CA PRO A 164 -12.30 -5.18 11.94
C PRO A 164 -11.47 -6.28 11.26
N GLY A 165 -10.25 -6.49 11.74
CA GLY A 165 -9.33 -7.48 11.18
C GLY A 165 -8.56 -7.02 9.92
N TYR A 166 -8.84 -5.83 9.39
CA TYR A 166 -8.09 -5.30 8.24
C TYR A 166 -6.67 -4.86 8.61
N VAL A 167 -6.52 -4.28 9.80
CA VAL A 167 -5.23 -3.84 10.33
C VAL A 167 -4.74 -4.85 11.36
N THR A 168 -3.50 -5.27 11.26
CA THR A 168 -2.91 -6.22 12.20
C THR A 168 -2.64 -5.56 13.55
N GLU A 169 -2.53 -6.38 14.61
CA GLU A 169 -2.21 -5.90 15.96
C GLU A 169 -0.88 -5.13 15.98
N ALA A 170 0.15 -5.62 15.28
CA ALA A 170 1.45 -4.95 15.21
C ALA A 170 1.36 -3.56 14.57
N THR A 171 0.58 -3.42 13.51
CA THR A 171 0.35 -2.11 12.86
C THR A 171 -0.47 -1.18 13.75
N GLN A 172 -1.46 -1.69 14.48
CA GLN A 172 -2.23 -0.91 15.44
C GLN A 172 -1.35 -0.41 16.59
N ARG A 173 -0.53 -1.29 17.15
CA ARG A 173 0.42 -0.97 18.22
C ARG A 173 1.41 0.11 17.80
N ALA A 174 2.03 -0.04 16.61
CA ALA A 174 2.94 0.96 16.05
C ALA A 174 2.25 2.33 15.84
N GLY A 175 0.98 2.32 15.39
CA GLY A 175 0.18 3.54 15.26
C GLY A 175 -0.06 4.23 16.61
N ILE A 176 -0.41 3.49 17.66
CA ILE A 176 -0.61 4.01 19.01
C ILE A 176 0.69 4.58 19.59
N GLU A 177 1.80 3.85 19.47
CA GLU A 177 3.12 4.29 19.92
C GLU A 177 3.55 5.58 19.23
N SER A 178 3.32 5.69 17.92
CA SER A 178 3.57 6.92 17.16
C SER A 178 2.73 8.10 17.67
N GLN A 179 1.43 7.89 17.93
CA GLN A 179 0.56 8.93 18.48
C GLN A 179 0.97 9.37 19.89
N VAL A 180 1.34 8.44 20.75
CA VAL A 180 1.83 8.73 22.09
C VAL A 180 3.11 9.57 22.02
N LYS A 181 4.04 9.22 21.14
CA LYS A 181 5.27 9.97 20.91
C LYS A 181 4.99 11.40 20.44
N LEU A 182 4.11 11.56 19.45
CA LEU A 182 3.71 12.87 18.94
C LEU A 182 3.04 13.74 20.02
N ALA A 183 2.20 13.13 20.86
CA ALA A 183 1.57 13.82 21.99
C ALA A 183 2.61 14.27 23.02
N ALA A 184 3.59 13.43 23.34
CA ALA A 184 4.67 13.76 24.25
C ALA A 184 5.58 14.90 23.72
N GLU A 185 5.73 15.01 22.41
CA GLU A 185 6.48 16.07 21.73
C GLU A 185 5.66 17.37 21.56
N GLY A 186 4.44 17.45 22.11
CA GLY A 186 3.53 18.60 21.94
C GLY A 186 2.98 18.78 20.51
N LYS A 187 3.18 17.77 19.66
CA LYS A 187 2.70 17.73 18.26
C LYS A 187 1.39 16.92 18.13
N GLY A 188 0.51 17.01 19.14
CA GLY A 188 -0.76 16.31 19.18
C GLY A 188 -1.58 16.55 17.89
N ALA A 189 -2.34 15.54 17.48
CA ALA A 189 -3.09 15.48 16.24
C ALA A 189 -3.87 16.78 15.95
N SER A 190 -3.36 17.60 15.06
CA SER A 190 -4.23 18.47 14.27
C SER A 190 -5.10 17.53 13.43
N GLY A 191 -6.43 17.61 13.59
CA GLY A 191 -7.40 16.97 12.71
C GLY A 191 -7.08 17.27 11.25
N PRO A 192 -7.81 16.67 10.28
CA PRO A 192 -7.50 16.85 8.87
C PRO A 192 -7.27 18.34 8.60
N ALA A 193 -6.02 18.67 8.33
CA ALA A 193 -5.64 20.05 8.06
C ALA A 193 -6.36 20.45 6.78
N THR A 194 -7.44 21.20 6.93
CA THR A 194 -7.89 22.14 5.91
C THR A 194 -6.73 23.11 5.73
N ASN A 195 -5.82 22.81 4.83
CA ASN A 195 -4.79 23.74 4.41
C ASN A 195 -5.44 24.86 3.57
N ALA A 196 -6.18 25.73 4.25
CA ALA A 196 -6.48 27.07 3.80
C ALA A 196 -5.48 28.00 4.46
N SER A 197 -4.36 28.25 3.83
CA SER A 197 -3.57 29.48 3.89
C SER A 197 -2.36 29.37 2.95
#